data_0e7ff3ee3fef22d1b241bb9e9892da36
#
_entry.id   0e7ff3ee3fef22d1b241bb9e9892da36
#
_cell.length_a   1.000
_cell.length_b   1.000
_cell.length_c   1.000
_cell.angle_alpha   90.00
_cell.angle_beta   90.00
_cell.angle_gamma   90.00
#
_symmetry.space_group_name_H-M   'P 1'
#
loop_
_entity.id
_entity.type
_entity.pdbx_description
1 polymer ?
#
loop_
_entity_poly.entity_id
_entity_poly.type
_entity_poly.pdbx_seq_one_letter_code
_entity_poly.pdbx_strand_id
1 'polypeptide(L)'
;MNTYIKVNTEFFNTNLNPLEILMLSVIESYTRDNKLCYHTNDQFAKMFNVSEKTVRNALDNLEAKNYIKRNTEYTSKLGKANRRRTIELVHLKPEKAFDFSF
;
A
#
# COMPACT_ATOMS: atom_id res chain seq x y z
N MET A 1 18.01 -8.75 11.24
CA MET A 1 16.64 -8.35 11.54
C MET A 1 15.65 -9.11 10.69
N ASN A 2 14.65 -9.63 11.31
CA ASN A 2 13.65 -10.38 10.57
C ASN A 2 12.48 -9.52 10.24
N THR A 3 12.25 -9.38 8.96
CA THR A 3 11.10 -8.66 8.48
C THR A 3 10.25 -9.62 7.67
N TYR A 4 9.00 -9.72 8.00
CA TYR A 4 8.12 -10.54 7.23
C TYR A 4 6.85 -9.77 6.94
N ILE A 5 6.20 -10.16 5.86
CA ILE A 5 4.96 -9.55 5.42
C ILE A 5 3.85 -10.54 5.65
N LYS A 6 2.85 -10.09 6.38
CA LYS A 6 1.66 -10.90 6.58
C LYS A 6 0.72 -10.66 5.41
N VAL A 7 0.55 -11.67 4.59
CA VAL A 7 -0.27 -11.56 3.39
C VAL A 7 -1.69 -11.95 3.71
N ASN A 8 -2.63 -11.09 3.31
CA ASN A 8 -4.03 -11.41 3.43
C ASN A 8 -4.41 -12.32 2.26
N THR A 9 -4.78 -13.56 2.58
CA THR A 9 -5.05 -14.54 1.54
C THR A 9 -6.26 -14.17 0.67
N GLU A 10 -7.11 -13.28 1.14
CA GLU A 10 -8.22 -12.80 0.33
C GLU A 10 -7.73 -12.10 -0.93
N PHE A 11 -6.53 -11.56 -0.89
CA PHE A 11 -5.98 -10.87 -2.05
C PHE A 11 -5.68 -11.82 -3.19
N PHE A 12 -5.56 -13.11 -2.92
CA PHE A 12 -5.32 -14.09 -3.97
C PHE A 12 -6.56 -14.33 -4.84
N ASN A 13 -7.70 -13.88 -4.39
CA ASN A 13 -8.94 -13.99 -5.17
C ASN A 13 -9.19 -12.76 -6.01
N THR A 14 -8.18 -11.94 -6.20
CA THR A 14 -8.29 -10.71 -7.00
C THR A 14 -7.51 -10.89 -8.28
N ASN A 15 -7.62 -9.90 -9.15
CA ASN A 15 -6.85 -9.88 -10.41
C ASN A 15 -5.50 -9.21 -10.24
N LEU A 16 -4.95 -9.28 -9.04
CA LEU A 16 -3.67 -8.65 -8.75
C LEU A 16 -2.54 -9.63 -8.99
N ASN A 17 -1.42 -9.11 -9.48
CA ASN A 17 -0.23 -9.96 -9.62
C ASN A 17 0.46 -10.07 -8.26
N PRO A 18 1.43 -11.00 -8.12
CA PRO A 18 2.07 -11.22 -6.82
C PRO A 18 2.71 -9.98 -6.21
N LEU A 19 3.35 -9.14 -7.00
CA LEU A 19 3.97 -7.93 -6.48
C LEU A 19 2.91 -6.99 -5.92
N GLU A 20 1.80 -6.84 -6.63
CA GLU A 20 0.72 -5.99 -6.18
C GLU A 20 0.13 -6.50 -4.88
N ILE A 21 -0.01 -7.81 -4.75
CA ILE A 21 -0.51 -8.42 -3.52
C ILE A 21 0.44 -8.13 -2.36
N LEU A 22 1.74 -8.27 -2.58
CA LEU A 22 2.71 -8.02 -1.54
C LEU A 22 2.72 -6.55 -1.13
N MET A 23 2.67 -5.65 -2.09
CA MET A 23 2.63 -4.23 -1.80
C MET A 23 1.36 -3.85 -1.05
N LEU A 24 0.24 -4.40 -1.47
CA LEU A 24 -1.02 -4.15 -0.81
C LEU A 24 -0.99 -4.66 0.63
N SER A 25 -0.34 -5.80 0.85
CA SER A 25 -0.21 -6.37 2.19
C SER A 25 0.61 -5.47 3.11
N VAL A 26 1.69 -4.87 2.58
CA VAL A 26 2.47 -3.92 3.36
C VAL A 26 1.62 -2.71 3.73
N ILE A 27 0.88 -2.19 2.75
CA ILE A 27 0.03 -1.02 2.99
C ILE A 27 -1.04 -1.36 4.03
N GLU A 28 -1.63 -2.54 3.91
CA GLU A 28 -2.65 -2.97 4.87
C GLU A 28 -2.11 -3.03 6.29
N SER A 29 -0.88 -3.47 6.45
CA SER A 29 -0.31 -3.60 7.79
C SER A 29 -0.22 -2.25 8.50
N TYR A 30 0.04 -1.18 7.76
CA TYR A 30 0.04 0.15 8.35
C TYR A 30 -1.37 0.65 8.64
N THR A 31 -2.28 0.40 7.70
CA THR A 31 -3.66 0.86 7.85
C THR A 31 -4.34 0.17 9.03
N ARG A 32 -3.99 -1.08 9.28
CA ARG A 32 -4.58 -1.85 10.38
C ARG A 32 -4.31 -1.19 11.72
N ASP A 33 -3.18 -0.51 11.85
CA ASP A 33 -2.82 0.18 13.07
C ASP A 33 -3.24 1.64 13.07
N ASN A 34 -4.17 1.99 12.19
CA ASN A 34 -4.64 3.38 12.02
C ASN A 34 -3.52 4.31 11.63
N LYS A 35 -2.54 3.80 10.91
CA LYS A 35 -1.43 4.58 10.41
C LYS A 35 -1.49 4.63 8.90
N LEU A 36 -0.88 5.66 8.36
CA LEU A 36 -0.75 5.78 6.92
C LEU A 36 0.58 5.20 6.48
N CYS A 37 0.62 4.68 5.28
CA CYS A 37 1.85 4.15 4.74
C CYS A 37 2.61 5.29 4.06
N TYR A 38 3.82 5.53 4.53
CA TYR A 38 4.67 6.59 3.99
C TYR A 38 5.80 6.05 3.12
N HIS A 39 5.78 4.77 2.80
CA HIS A 39 6.82 4.19 1.97
C HIS A 39 6.94 4.91 0.64
N THR A 40 8.18 5.20 0.25
CA THR A 40 8.45 5.78 -1.06
C THR A 40 8.59 4.68 -2.09
N ASN A 41 8.58 5.08 -3.35
CA ASN A 41 8.79 4.11 -4.41
C ASN A 41 10.18 3.46 -4.29
N ASP A 42 11.18 4.24 -3.87
CA ASP A 42 12.51 3.71 -3.66
C ASP A 42 12.53 2.64 -2.56
N GLN A 43 11.81 2.88 -1.49
CA GLN A 43 11.74 1.92 -0.39
C GLN A 43 11.06 0.63 -0.83
N PHE A 44 9.95 0.73 -1.57
CA PHE A 44 9.31 -0.46 -2.11
C PHE A 44 10.23 -1.18 -3.10
N ALA A 45 10.93 -0.42 -3.94
CA ALA A 45 11.81 -1.01 -4.93
C ALA A 45 12.91 -1.83 -4.25
N LYS A 46 13.49 -1.29 -3.18
CA LYS A 46 14.52 -2.00 -2.44
C LYS A 46 13.95 -3.18 -1.69
N MET A 47 12.78 -3.02 -1.12
CA MET A 47 12.14 -4.08 -0.36
C MET A 47 11.87 -5.31 -1.22
N PHE A 48 11.40 -5.11 -2.43
CA PHE A 48 11.01 -6.21 -3.31
C PHE A 48 12.00 -6.48 -4.43
N ASN A 49 13.12 -5.75 -4.44
CA ASN A 49 14.18 -5.94 -5.43
C ASN A 49 13.66 -5.77 -6.86
N VAL A 50 12.96 -4.68 -7.09
CA VAL A 50 12.44 -4.33 -8.41
C VAL A 50 12.78 -2.87 -8.69
N SER A 51 12.53 -2.42 -9.92
CA SER A 51 12.79 -1.03 -10.27
C SER A 51 11.70 -0.12 -9.73
N GLU A 52 12.01 1.16 -9.59
CA GLU A 52 11.00 2.13 -9.17
C GLU A 52 9.89 2.25 -10.20
N LYS A 53 10.22 2.04 -11.47
CA LYS A 53 9.18 2.07 -12.50
C LYS A 53 8.18 0.94 -12.29
N THR A 54 8.67 -0.23 -11.92
CA THR A 54 7.79 -1.37 -11.63
C THR A 54 6.91 -1.05 -10.44
N VAL A 55 7.47 -0.42 -9.40
CA VAL A 55 6.70 -0.01 -8.23
C VAL A 55 5.61 0.97 -8.63
N ARG A 56 5.98 1.99 -9.41
CA ARG A 56 5.01 3.00 -9.82
C ARG A 56 3.87 2.38 -10.60
N ASN A 57 4.20 1.47 -11.53
CA ASN A 57 3.16 0.80 -12.30
C ASN A 57 2.23 -0.02 -11.40
N ALA A 58 2.80 -0.69 -10.40
CA ALA A 58 1.99 -1.48 -9.48
C ALA A 58 1.08 -0.59 -8.67
N LEU A 59 1.59 0.53 -8.16
CA LEU A 59 0.76 1.45 -7.39
C LEU A 59 -0.33 2.08 -8.25
N ASP A 60 0.01 2.45 -9.48
CA ASP A 60 -0.98 2.99 -10.40
C ASP A 60 -2.11 2.00 -10.63
N ASN A 61 -1.76 0.74 -10.79
CA ASN A 61 -2.76 -0.30 -11.03
C ASN A 61 -3.61 -0.55 -9.80
N LEU A 62 -2.99 -0.57 -8.62
CA LEU A 62 -3.74 -0.74 -7.38
C LEU A 62 -4.73 0.40 -7.16
N GLU A 63 -4.32 1.63 -7.47
CA GLU A 63 -5.19 2.77 -7.32
C GLU A 63 -6.31 2.75 -8.37
N ALA A 64 -5.97 2.38 -9.60
CA ALA A 64 -6.97 2.30 -10.66
C ALA A 64 -8.05 1.27 -10.35
N LYS A 65 -7.69 0.23 -9.61
CA LYS A 65 -8.63 -0.81 -9.21
C LYS A 65 -9.29 -0.51 -7.86
N ASN A 66 -9.04 0.67 -7.32
CA ASN A 66 -9.64 1.14 -6.06
C ASN A 66 -9.22 0.35 -4.82
N TYR A 67 -8.02 -0.21 -4.82
CA TYR A 67 -7.50 -0.86 -3.63
C TYR A 67 -6.79 0.10 -2.71
N ILE A 68 -6.19 1.16 -3.27
CA ILE A 68 -5.46 2.15 -2.48
C ILE A 68 -5.83 3.55 -2.93
N LYS A 69 -5.51 4.49 -2.07
CA LYS A 69 -5.64 5.91 -2.36
C LYS A 69 -4.35 6.58 -1.96
N ARG A 70 -3.77 7.34 -2.89
CA ARG A 70 -2.54 8.08 -2.62
C ARG A 70 -2.87 9.56 -2.44
N ASN A 71 -2.30 10.13 -1.40
CA ASN A 71 -2.45 11.56 -1.13
C ASN A 71 -1.08 12.15 -0.90
N THR A 72 -0.99 13.47 -1.10
CA THR A 72 0.25 14.18 -0.82
C THR A 72 -0.03 15.20 0.27
N GLU A 73 0.75 15.13 1.33
CA GLU A 73 0.69 16.10 2.40
C GLU A 73 1.76 17.15 2.16
N TYR A 74 1.39 18.40 2.39
CA TYR A 74 2.32 19.50 2.28
C TYR A 74 2.50 20.11 3.65
N THR A 75 3.75 20.18 4.09
CA THR A 75 4.05 20.85 5.34
C THR A 75 5.03 21.96 5.06
N SER A 76 4.88 23.06 5.77
CA SER A 76 5.78 24.19 5.66
C SER A 76 6.38 24.44 7.02
N LYS A 77 7.68 24.23 7.14
CA LYS A 77 8.40 24.54 8.36
C LYS A 77 9.59 25.39 7.99
N LEU A 78 9.78 26.47 8.74
CA LEU A 78 10.93 27.34 8.56
C LEU A 78 11.04 27.85 7.11
N GLY A 79 9.91 28.10 6.50
CA GLY A 79 9.88 28.62 5.15
C GLY A 79 10.14 27.61 4.06
N LYS A 80 10.26 26.35 4.41
CA LYS A 80 10.47 25.28 3.42
C LYS A 80 9.21 24.45 3.31
N ALA A 81 8.81 24.19 2.08
CA ALA A 81 7.68 23.31 1.81
C ALA A 81 8.19 21.90 1.64
N ASN A 82 7.64 20.98 2.43
CA ASN A 82 7.93 19.57 2.31
C ASN A 82 6.71 18.83 1.79
N ARG A 83 6.96 17.88 0.93
CA ARG A 83 5.94 17.03 0.37
C ARG A 83 6.13 15.63 0.90
N ARG A 84 5.04 15.02 1.34
CA ARG A 84 5.08 13.64 1.78
C ARG A 84 3.88 12.92 1.20
N ARG A 85 4.13 11.82 0.54
CA ARG A 85 3.07 11.00 0.00
C ARG A 85 2.58 10.03 1.06
N THR A 86 1.26 9.88 1.14
CA THR A 86 0.64 8.88 1.99
C THR A 86 -0.14 7.92 1.13
N ILE A 87 -0.18 6.67 1.56
CA ILE A 87 -0.95 5.63 0.89
C ILE A 87 -1.84 5.00 1.93
N GLU A 88 -3.11 4.90 1.62
CA GLU A 88 -4.03 4.22 2.52
C GLU A 88 -4.81 3.17 1.77
N LEU A 89 -5.21 2.14 2.48
CA LEU A 89 -6.02 1.08 1.93
C LEU A 89 -7.45 1.58 1.80
N VAL A 90 -8.03 1.41 0.63
CA VAL A 90 -9.44 1.67 0.46
C VAL A 90 -10.17 0.46 1.02
N HIS A 91 -11.04 0.70 1.99
CA HIS A 91 -11.75 -0.40 2.60
C HIS A 91 -12.62 -1.12 1.59
N LEU A 92 -12.32 -2.37 1.41
CA LEU A 92 -13.22 -3.25 0.72
C LEU A 92 -14.44 -3.37 1.60
N LYS A 93 -15.57 -3.64 0.99
CA LYS A 93 -16.83 -3.60 1.70
C LYS A 93 -16.79 -4.44 2.95
N PRO A 94 -17.14 -3.86 4.09
CA PRO A 94 -17.07 -4.59 5.35
C PRO A 94 -17.89 -5.88 5.36
N GLU A 95 -19.01 -5.86 4.70
CA GLU A 95 -19.84 -7.05 4.67
C GLU A 95 -19.18 -8.23 4.01
N LYS A 96 -18.16 -7.98 3.21
CA LYS A 96 -17.42 -9.09 2.61
C LYS A 96 -16.34 -9.60 3.51
N ALA A 97 -15.80 -8.75 4.34
CA ALA A 97 -14.74 -9.14 5.22
C ALA A 97 -15.22 -10.14 6.25
N PHE A 98 -16.40 -9.92 6.80
CA PHE A 98 -16.88 -10.80 7.85
C PHE A 98 -17.40 -12.12 7.32
N ASP A 99 -17.66 -12.20 6.04
CA ASP A 99 -18.10 -13.45 5.46
C ASP A 99 -17.06 -14.55 5.58
N PHE A 100 -15.85 -14.17 5.90
CA PHE A 100 -14.76 -15.11 6.03
C PHE A 100 -14.46 -15.49 7.44
N SER A 101 -15.27 -15.07 8.35
CA SER A 101 -15.10 -15.51 9.72
C SER A 101 -15.78 -16.88 9.85
N PHE A 102 -14.97 -17.86 9.89
CA PHE A 102 -15.46 -19.24 9.93
C PHE A 102 -15.26 -19.84 11.28
#